data_cb2582ba2fadb57389d7e8c53916fa51
#
_entry.id   cb2582ba2fadb57389d7e8c53916fa51
#
_cell.length_a   1.000
_cell.length_b   1.000
_cell.length_c   1.000
_cell.angle_alpha   90.00
_cell.angle_beta   90.00
_cell.angle_gamma   90.00
#
_symmetry.space_group_name_H-M   'P 1'
#
loop_
_entity.id
_entity.type
_entity.pdbx_description
1 polymer ?
#
loop_
_entity_poly.entity_id
_entity_poly.type
_entity_poly.pdbx_seq_one_letter_code
_entity_poly.pdbx_strand_id
1 'polypeptide(L)'
;FKKKQLTYSYQSGLPIFNYDLINQHWPQSTKQAIDLTANTGIRFKHQENIFQEFNREQLIPQMNSTEGPALAVGDLNKDGLEDIFIGGARGFSAALYYQQANGKFTLSNQEAFRLDSNYEDVAAVWADFNKDGHIDLAVASGGNEYYGKDVNMLSRIYLNDGKGNLRKLDNAIPIHNQSSAIIARDFNKDGAIDLFITSRVMAMNYGAPASSYVLFNTG
;
A
#
# COMPACT_ATOMS: atom_id res chain seq x y z
N PHE A 1 -8.44 -39.45 -19.27
CA PHE A 1 -9.17 -38.20 -19.45
C PHE A 1 -9.81 -38.21 -20.84
N LYS A 2 -11.18 -38.27 -20.96
CA LYS A 2 -11.87 -38.11 -22.23
C LYS A 2 -11.79 -36.63 -22.60
N LYS A 3 -11.06 -36.30 -23.68
CA LYS A 3 -11.09 -34.95 -24.26
C LYS A 3 -12.50 -34.66 -24.75
N LYS A 4 -13.21 -33.72 -24.09
CA LYS A 4 -14.49 -33.24 -24.55
C LYS A 4 -14.21 -32.11 -25.55
N GLN A 5 -14.51 -32.34 -26.82
CA GLN A 5 -14.43 -31.32 -27.84
C GLN A 5 -15.67 -30.41 -27.69
N LEU A 6 -15.46 -29.14 -27.42
CA LEU A 6 -16.52 -28.12 -27.42
C LEU A 6 -16.49 -27.45 -28.78
N THR A 7 -17.63 -27.48 -29.49
CA THR A 7 -17.79 -26.78 -30.75
C THR A 7 -18.64 -25.54 -30.50
N TYR A 8 -18.12 -24.39 -30.88
CA TYR A 8 -18.85 -23.12 -30.85
C TYR A 8 -19.22 -22.74 -32.27
N SER A 9 -20.50 -22.47 -32.52
CA SER A 9 -20.95 -21.92 -33.78
C SER A 9 -21.31 -20.45 -33.64
N TYR A 10 -20.91 -19.66 -34.61
CA TYR A 10 -21.32 -18.25 -34.69
C TYR A 10 -22.83 -18.18 -34.97
N GLN A 11 -23.53 -17.41 -34.15
CA GLN A 11 -24.95 -17.08 -34.41
C GLN A 11 -25.03 -15.63 -34.91
N SER A 12 -25.51 -15.46 -36.13
CA SER A 12 -25.85 -14.14 -36.67
C SER A 12 -27.16 -13.65 -36.03
N GLY A 13 -27.26 -12.36 -35.75
CA GLY A 13 -28.48 -11.76 -35.23
C GLY A 13 -28.64 -11.78 -33.70
N LEU A 14 -27.56 -12.05 -32.93
CA LEU A 14 -27.59 -11.82 -31.50
C LEU A 14 -27.89 -10.34 -31.23
N PRO A 15 -28.73 -10.04 -30.20
CA PRO A 15 -29.02 -8.67 -29.84
C PRO A 15 -27.74 -7.94 -29.44
N ILE A 16 -27.52 -6.76 -30.01
CA ILE A 16 -26.41 -5.88 -29.58
C ILE A 16 -26.78 -5.33 -28.21
N PHE A 17 -25.85 -5.43 -27.27
CA PHE A 17 -26.03 -4.86 -25.96
C PHE A 17 -26.24 -3.34 -26.06
N ASN A 18 -27.35 -2.85 -25.51
CA ASN A 18 -27.63 -1.43 -25.48
C ASN A 18 -26.98 -0.82 -24.22
N TYR A 19 -25.89 -0.07 -24.42
CA TYR A 19 -25.16 0.60 -23.34
C TYR A 19 -26.00 1.69 -22.64
N ASP A 20 -27.04 2.23 -23.25
CA ASP A 20 -27.92 3.22 -22.63
C ASP A 20 -28.70 2.62 -21.45
N LEU A 21 -28.89 1.30 -21.43
CA LEU A 21 -29.52 0.60 -20.30
C LEU A 21 -28.65 0.64 -19.03
N ILE A 22 -27.33 0.83 -19.16
CA ILE A 22 -26.42 0.96 -18.01
C ILE A 22 -26.83 2.17 -17.18
N ASN A 23 -27.16 3.29 -17.82
CA ASN A 23 -27.55 4.52 -17.12
C ASN A 23 -28.88 4.38 -16.37
N GLN A 24 -29.76 3.42 -16.76
CA GLN A 24 -31.01 3.12 -16.04
C GLN A 24 -30.74 2.29 -14.78
N HIS A 25 -29.78 1.37 -14.82
CA HIS A 25 -29.43 0.51 -13.68
C HIS A 25 -28.41 1.16 -12.75
N TRP A 26 -27.54 2.01 -13.27
CA TRP A 26 -26.57 2.81 -12.52
C TRP A 26 -26.73 4.29 -12.87
N PRO A 27 -27.77 4.96 -12.32
CA PRO A 27 -27.94 6.38 -12.58
C PRO A 27 -26.69 7.13 -12.13
N GLN A 28 -26.14 7.95 -13.02
CA GLN A 28 -24.97 8.76 -12.69
C GLN A 28 -25.31 9.67 -11.51
N SER A 29 -24.49 9.60 -10.46
CA SER A 29 -24.60 10.54 -9.36
C SER A 29 -24.44 11.96 -9.91
N THR A 30 -25.38 12.83 -9.57
CA THR A 30 -25.27 14.28 -9.87
C THR A 30 -24.20 14.97 -9.03
N LYS A 31 -23.66 14.27 -8.01
CA LYS A 31 -22.54 14.78 -7.21
C LYS A 31 -21.25 14.49 -7.95
N GLN A 32 -20.67 15.54 -8.51
CA GLN A 32 -19.33 15.47 -9.09
C GLN A 32 -18.29 15.55 -7.97
N ALA A 33 -17.19 14.81 -8.10
CA ALA A 33 -16.02 15.00 -7.27
C ALA A 33 -15.43 16.39 -7.60
N ILE A 34 -15.05 17.14 -6.57
CA ILE A 34 -14.43 18.46 -6.71
C ILE A 34 -12.97 18.31 -6.31
N ASP A 35 -12.05 18.80 -7.14
CA ASP A 35 -10.63 18.88 -6.80
C ASP A 35 -10.42 20.02 -5.77
N LEU A 36 -10.04 19.63 -4.57
CA LEU A 36 -9.73 20.54 -3.46
C LEU A 36 -8.22 20.67 -3.20
N THR A 37 -7.36 20.06 -4.00
CA THR A 37 -5.91 19.94 -3.77
C THR A 37 -5.27 21.30 -3.44
N ALA A 38 -5.59 22.35 -4.21
CA ALA A 38 -5.03 23.67 -4.00
C ALA A 38 -5.40 24.30 -2.63
N ASN A 39 -6.50 23.84 -2.02
CA ASN A 39 -7.06 24.40 -0.78
C ASN A 39 -6.69 23.60 0.47
N THR A 40 -6.25 22.35 0.31
CA THR A 40 -5.99 21.44 1.44
C THR A 40 -4.65 21.67 2.12
N GLY A 41 -3.68 22.27 1.43
CA GLY A 41 -2.30 22.41 1.93
C GLY A 41 -1.42 21.19 1.69
N ILE A 42 -1.95 20.09 1.14
CA ILE A 42 -1.16 18.93 0.74
C ILE A 42 -0.34 19.32 -0.50
N ARG A 43 0.99 19.18 -0.40
CA ARG A 43 1.94 19.50 -1.49
C ARG A 43 2.80 18.31 -1.88
N PHE A 44 2.43 17.12 -1.45
CA PHE A 44 3.16 15.91 -1.80
C PHE A 44 3.09 15.68 -3.30
N LYS A 45 4.25 15.39 -3.89
CA LYS A 45 4.38 14.93 -5.26
C LYS A 45 5.21 13.67 -5.23
N HIS A 46 4.62 12.56 -5.61
CA HIS A 46 5.34 11.31 -5.73
C HIS A 46 6.44 11.45 -6.78
N GLN A 47 7.61 10.93 -6.44
CA GLN A 47 8.80 10.94 -7.30
C GLN A 47 9.41 9.56 -7.27
N GLU A 48 9.78 9.09 -8.46
CA GLU A 48 10.47 7.82 -8.65
C GLU A 48 11.94 8.05 -8.95
N ASN A 49 12.81 7.13 -8.54
CA ASN A 49 14.19 7.11 -8.96
C ASN A 49 14.32 6.60 -10.41
N ILE A 50 15.48 6.81 -11.00
CA ILE A 50 15.76 6.32 -12.36
C ILE A 50 16.26 4.88 -12.25
N PHE A 51 15.33 3.93 -12.37
CA PHE A 51 15.63 2.51 -12.46
C PHE A 51 14.90 1.88 -13.64
N GLN A 52 15.64 1.15 -14.50
CA GLN A 52 15.12 0.48 -15.68
C GLN A 52 15.11 -1.03 -15.45
N GLU A 53 14.02 -1.52 -14.88
CA GLU A 53 13.85 -2.93 -14.50
C GLU A 53 14.03 -3.88 -15.69
N PHE A 54 13.59 -3.48 -16.89
CA PHE A 54 13.75 -4.25 -18.14
C PHE A 54 15.21 -4.51 -18.51
N ASN A 55 16.18 -3.71 -18.03
CA ASN A 55 17.59 -3.98 -18.23
C ASN A 55 18.07 -5.20 -17.44
N ARG A 56 17.39 -5.52 -16.36
CA ARG A 56 17.71 -6.65 -15.49
C ARG A 56 16.83 -7.87 -15.78
N GLU A 57 15.54 -7.66 -15.98
CA GLU A 57 14.54 -8.70 -16.21
C GLU A 57 13.76 -8.38 -17.50
N GLN A 58 14.33 -8.77 -18.64
CA GLN A 58 13.83 -8.37 -19.97
C GLN A 58 12.47 -8.98 -20.35
N LEU A 59 12.03 -10.03 -19.67
CA LEU A 59 10.81 -10.76 -20.00
C LEU A 59 9.59 -10.36 -19.14
N ILE A 60 9.75 -9.42 -18.21
CA ILE A 60 8.61 -8.93 -17.43
C ILE A 60 7.68 -8.10 -18.31
N PRO A 61 6.35 -8.23 -18.15
CA PRO A 61 5.38 -7.51 -18.99
C PRO A 61 5.25 -6.04 -18.62
N GLN A 62 5.62 -5.67 -17.39
CA GLN A 62 5.55 -4.31 -16.84
C GLN A 62 6.59 -4.14 -15.75
N MET A 63 6.96 -2.91 -15.45
CA MET A 63 7.80 -2.58 -14.31
C MET A 63 7.02 -2.74 -13.01
N ASN A 64 7.65 -3.35 -11.99
CA ASN A 64 7.14 -3.43 -10.62
C ASN A 64 7.90 -2.51 -9.67
N SER A 65 8.99 -1.90 -10.14
CA SER A 65 9.83 -1.00 -9.36
C SER A 65 9.23 0.38 -9.12
N THR A 66 8.17 0.74 -9.84
CA THR A 66 7.48 2.04 -9.75
C THR A 66 6.07 1.87 -9.16
N GLU A 67 5.93 1.06 -8.13
CA GLU A 67 4.67 0.83 -7.42
C GLU A 67 4.52 1.82 -6.27
N GLY A 68 3.31 2.22 -5.97
CA GLY A 68 3.02 3.18 -4.93
C GLY A 68 2.33 4.42 -5.48
N PRO A 69 2.27 5.51 -4.70
CA PRO A 69 2.63 5.55 -3.29
C PRO A 69 1.66 4.77 -2.39
N ALA A 70 2.17 4.22 -1.30
CA ALA A 70 1.32 3.72 -0.22
C ALA A 70 0.45 4.84 0.35
N LEU A 71 -0.77 4.53 0.77
CA LEU A 71 -1.67 5.50 1.39
C LEU A 71 -2.35 4.85 2.61
N ALA A 72 -2.34 5.56 3.74
CA ALA A 72 -3.10 5.18 4.92
C ALA A 72 -3.72 6.42 5.58
N VAL A 73 -4.98 6.29 6.02
CA VAL A 73 -5.76 7.36 6.64
C VAL A 73 -6.20 6.92 8.03
N GLY A 74 -6.04 7.78 9.04
CA GLY A 74 -6.44 7.48 10.42
C GLY A 74 -6.13 8.64 11.35
N ASP A 75 -6.82 8.69 12.49
CA ASP A 75 -6.64 9.71 13.53
C ASP A 75 -5.46 9.33 14.44
N LEU A 76 -4.28 9.83 14.10
CA LEU A 76 -3.02 9.47 14.75
C LEU A 76 -2.83 10.13 16.12
N ASN A 77 -3.33 11.34 16.28
CA ASN A 77 -3.17 12.16 17.48
C ASN A 77 -4.42 12.19 18.38
N LYS A 78 -5.50 11.48 18.00
CA LYS A 78 -6.79 11.40 18.68
C LYS A 78 -7.50 12.73 18.85
N ASP A 79 -7.40 13.60 17.85
CA ASP A 79 -8.12 14.87 17.82
C ASP A 79 -9.50 14.79 17.14
N GLY A 80 -9.86 13.60 16.61
CA GLY A 80 -11.11 13.33 15.91
C GLY A 80 -11.05 13.68 14.43
N LEU A 81 -9.88 14.03 13.89
CA LEU A 81 -9.65 14.31 12.47
C LEU A 81 -8.74 13.22 11.88
N GLU A 82 -8.95 12.92 10.61
CA GLU A 82 -8.18 11.88 9.95
C GLU A 82 -6.91 12.44 9.32
N ASP A 83 -5.78 11.90 9.73
CA ASP A 83 -4.44 12.22 9.23
C ASP A 83 -4.11 11.33 8.04
N ILE A 84 -3.16 11.75 7.20
CA ILE A 84 -2.81 11.05 5.97
C ILE A 84 -1.32 10.71 5.97
N PHE A 85 -1.01 9.42 5.88
CA PHE A 85 0.31 8.93 5.51
C PHE A 85 0.37 8.69 4.01
N ILE A 86 1.45 9.16 3.37
CA ILE A 86 1.75 8.94 1.96
C ILE A 86 3.16 8.37 1.86
N GLY A 87 3.29 7.15 1.34
CA GLY A 87 4.57 6.46 1.20
C GLY A 87 5.50 7.12 0.18
N GLY A 88 6.79 6.90 0.36
CA GLY A 88 7.83 7.33 -0.56
C GLY A 88 8.26 6.20 -1.50
N ALA A 89 8.88 6.56 -2.63
CA ALA A 89 9.65 5.63 -3.44
C ALA A 89 11.12 5.67 -3.04
N ARG A 90 11.91 4.75 -3.54
CA ARG A 90 13.35 4.67 -3.26
C ARG A 90 14.06 6.00 -3.52
N GLY A 91 14.72 6.52 -2.49
CA GLY A 91 15.43 7.80 -2.51
C GLY A 91 14.58 9.00 -2.11
N PHE A 92 13.28 8.79 -1.84
CA PHE A 92 12.33 9.84 -1.47
C PHE A 92 11.58 9.46 -0.19
N SER A 93 11.55 10.39 0.77
CA SER A 93 10.91 10.14 2.06
C SER A 93 9.39 10.10 1.94
N ALA A 94 8.76 9.23 2.75
CA ALA A 94 7.33 9.29 3.01
C ALA A 94 6.94 10.61 3.68
N ALA A 95 5.65 10.95 3.62
CA ALA A 95 5.07 12.13 4.24
C ALA A 95 3.89 11.78 5.15
N LEU A 96 3.78 12.48 6.26
CA LEU A 96 2.63 12.43 7.16
C LEU A 96 2.02 13.83 7.25
N TYR A 97 0.73 13.93 7.01
CA TYR A 97 -0.02 15.18 7.10
C TYR A 97 -1.07 15.08 8.19
N TYR A 98 -1.04 16.02 9.12
CA TYR A 98 -2.08 16.20 10.14
C TYR A 98 -3.21 17.07 9.61
N GLN A 99 -4.44 16.58 9.72
CA GLN A 99 -5.62 17.38 9.44
C GLN A 99 -5.83 18.40 10.54
N GLN A 100 -6.27 19.59 10.17
CA GLN A 100 -6.58 20.68 11.08
C GLN A 100 -8.09 20.95 11.09
N ALA A 101 -8.62 21.52 12.16
CA ALA A 101 -10.04 21.83 12.31
C ALA A 101 -10.62 22.71 11.19
N ASN A 102 -9.77 23.45 10.46
CA ASN A 102 -10.17 24.25 9.30
C ASN A 102 -10.20 23.46 7.98
N GLY A 103 -10.03 22.11 8.04
CA GLY A 103 -9.99 21.22 6.87
C GLY A 103 -8.70 21.25 6.07
N LYS A 104 -7.66 21.96 6.54
CA LYS A 104 -6.33 21.96 5.92
C LYS A 104 -5.44 20.89 6.54
N PHE A 105 -4.38 20.55 5.84
CA PHE A 105 -3.39 19.59 6.27
C PHE A 105 -2.03 20.27 6.49
N THR A 106 -1.34 19.88 7.55
CA THR A 106 0.00 20.36 7.90
C THR A 106 0.98 19.21 7.85
N LEU A 107 2.07 19.38 7.09
CA LEU A 107 3.13 18.38 7.00
C LEU A 107 3.80 18.21 8.38
N SER A 108 3.89 16.95 8.82
CA SER A 108 4.66 16.54 10.00
C SER A 108 6.09 16.18 9.59
N ASN A 109 7.06 16.60 10.39
CA ASN A 109 8.46 16.22 10.20
C ASN A 109 8.78 14.96 11.00
N GLN A 110 8.75 13.82 10.35
CA GLN A 110 9.07 12.51 10.96
C GLN A 110 10.49 12.09 10.57
N GLU A 111 11.41 12.15 11.52
CA GLU A 111 12.82 11.74 11.29
C GLU A 111 12.93 10.28 10.86
N ALA A 112 12.06 9.39 11.37
CA ALA A 112 12.02 7.98 11.01
C ALA A 112 11.82 7.79 9.49
N PHE A 113 10.97 8.60 8.85
CA PHE A 113 10.74 8.51 7.40
C PHE A 113 11.93 9.01 6.59
N ARG A 114 12.62 10.02 7.09
CA ARG A 114 13.83 10.53 6.45
C ARG A 114 14.96 9.48 6.45
N LEU A 115 15.11 8.77 7.56
CA LEU A 115 16.10 7.69 7.68
C LEU A 115 15.74 6.47 6.79
N ASP A 116 14.47 6.25 6.56
CA ASP A 116 13.94 5.11 5.79
C ASP A 116 13.64 5.46 4.32
N SER A 117 14.19 6.54 3.79
CA SER A 117 13.95 7.00 2.41
C SER A 117 14.45 6.05 1.31
N ASN A 118 15.22 5.00 1.65
CA ASN A 118 15.68 4.01 0.69
C ASN A 118 14.67 2.88 0.42
N TYR A 119 13.59 2.82 1.17
CA TYR A 119 12.54 1.82 0.96
C TYR A 119 11.59 2.24 -0.16
N GLU A 120 10.94 1.24 -0.75
CA GLU A 120 9.82 1.42 -1.68
C GLU A 120 8.52 1.12 -0.94
N ASP A 121 7.71 2.13 -0.66
CA ASP A 121 6.49 2.01 0.15
C ASP A 121 5.28 1.71 -0.75
N VAL A 122 4.82 0.47 -0.77
CA VAL A 122 3.76 0.04 -1.70
C VAL A 122 2.39 -0.07 -1.06
N ALA A 123 2.32 -0.31 0.24
CA ALA A 123 1.06 -0.36 0.98
C ALA A 123 1.29 0.01 2.45
N ALA A 124 0.25 0.56 3.11
CA ALA A 124 0.33 0.92 4.52
C ALA A 124 -1.01 0.71 5.22
N VAL A 125 -0.95 0.47 6.53
CA VAL A 125 -2.14 0.29 7.38
C VAL A 125 -1.89 0.81 8.78
N TRP A 126 -2.91 1.45 9.37
CA TRP A 126 -2.93 1.87 10.76
C TRP A 126 -3.58 0.79 11.63
N ALA A 127 -2.97 0.44 12.75
CA ALA A 127 -3.57 -0.39 13.80
C ALA A 127 -2.78 -0.24 15.10
N ASP A 128 -3.40 -0.53 16.23
CA ASP A 128 -2.74 -0.57 17.53
C ASP A 128 -2.05 -1.95 17.69
N PHE A 129 -0.74 -2.01 17.36
CA PHE A 129 0.02 -3.25 17.38
C PHE A 129 0.57 -3.61 18.76
N ASN A 130 0.71 -2.64 19.66
CA ASN A 130 1.29 -2.82 20.99
C ASN A 130 0.25 -2.77 22.12
N LYS A 131 -1.05 -2.56 21.78
CA LYS A 131 -2.18 -2.47 22.71
C LYS A 131 -2.08 -1.31 23.72
N ASP A 132 -1.45 -0.20 23.33
CA ASP A 132 -1.37 1.01 24.16
C ASP A 132 -2.54 1.97 23.92
N GLY A 133 -3.41 1.63 22.98
CA GLY A 133 -4.60 2.38 22.60
C GLY A 133 -4.33 3.47 21.57
N HIS A 134 -3.10 3.63 21.07
CA HIS A 134 -2.76 4.51 19.98
C HIS A 134 -2.53 3.71 18.70
N ILE A 135 -2.96 4.26 17.54
CA ILE A 135 -2.71 3.57 16.28
C ILE A 135 -1.26 3.77 15.85
N ASP A 136 -0.64 2.67 15.46
CA ASP A 136 0.71 2.56 14.92
C ASP A 136 0.63 2.39 13.40
N LEU A 137 1.75 2.56 12.70
CA LEU A 137 1.83 2.43 11.25
C LEU A 137 2.61 1.18 10.86
N ALA A 138 2.00 0.30 10.05
CA ALA A 138 2.73 -0.73 9.33
C ALA A 138 2.84 -0.36 7.85
N VAL A 139 4.05 -0.46 7.29
CA VAL A 139 4.35 -0.14 5.89
C VAL A 139 4.98 -1.35 5.22
N ALA A 140 4.36 -1.79 4.13
CA ALA A 140 4.87 -2.86 3.30
C ALA A 140 5.88 -2.31 2.28
N SER A 141 7.05 -2.94 2.21
CA SER A 141 8.11 -2.61 1.26
C SER A 141 7.98 -3.50 0.03
N GLY A 142 8.04 -2.90 -1.15
CA GLY A 142 7.85 -3.57 -2.42
C GLY A 142 8.84 -3.13 -3.48
N GLY A 143 8.32 -2.87 -4.66
CA GLY A 143 9.13 -2.63 -5.85
C GLY A 143 9.83 -3.91 -6.32
N ASN A 144 10.79 -3.82 -7.18
CA ASN A 144 11.59 -4.95 -7.64
C ASN A 144 13.07 -4.56 -7.80
N GLU A 145 13.52 -3.52 -7.09
CA GLU A 145 14.89 -3.06 -7.21
C GLU A 145 15.88 -3.86 -6.35
N TYR A 146 15.44 -4.24 -5.16
CA TYR A 146 16.23 -5.02 -4.21
C TYR A 146 15.95 -6.52 -4.37
N TYR A 147 16.88 -7.37 -3.95
CA TYR A 147 16.76 -8.82 -4.04
C TYR A 147 17.51 -9.53 -2.92
N GLY A 148 17.27 -10.82 -2.76
CA GLY A 148 17.95 -11.63 -1.75
C GLY A 148 17.52 -11.30 -0.33
N LYS A 149 18.48 -10.87 0.49
CA LYS A 149 18.25 -10.49 1.90
C LYS A 149 18.57 -9.01 2.14
N ASP A 150 18.28 -8.16 1.16
CA ASP A 150 18.45 -6.73 1.32
C ASP A 150 17.49 -6.17 2.38
N VAL A 151 18.00 -5.33 3.29
CA VAL A 151 17.21 -4.76 4.39
C VAL A 151 16.04 -3.91 3.89
N ASN A 152 16.17 -3.29 2.72
CA ASN A 152 15.13 -2.46 2.13
C ASN A 152 13.93 -3.27 1.59
N MET A 153 13.99 -4.60 1.64
CA MET A 153 12.85 -5.48 1.37
C MET A 153 12.01 -5.75 2.62
N LEU A 154 12.49 -5.37 3.82
CA LEU A 154 11.75 -5.60 5.06
C LEU A 154 10.59 -4.62 5.18
N SER A 155 9.39 -5.12 5.39
CA SER A 155 8.27 -4.29 5.83
C SER A 155 8.52 -3.78 7.24
N ARG A 156 7.93 -2.64 7.62
CA ARG A 156 8.29 -1.90 8.83
C ARG A 156 7.06 -1.59 9.68
N ILE A 157 7.27 -1.50 10.99
CA ILE A 157 6.29 -0.98 11.93
C ILE A 157 6.89 0.27 12.59
N TYR A 158 6.09 1.32 12.69
CA TYR A 158 6.40 2.53 13.43
C TYR A 158 5.40 2.69 14.57
N LEU A 159 5.89 2.64 15.81
CA LEU A 159 5.08 2.84 17.00
C LEU A 159 4.82 4.33 17.24
N ASN A 160 3.60 4.65 17.60
CA ASN A 160 3.14 5.98 17.93
C ASN A 160 3.28 6.24 19.44
N ASP A 161 3.84 7.36 19.81
CA ASP A 161 4.00 7.78 21.22
C ASP A 161 2.72 8.40 21.84
N GLY A 162 1.60 8.34 21.14
CA GLY A 162 0.33 8.96 21.52
C GLY A 162 0.28 10.48 21.33
N LYS A 163 1.35 11.09 20.81
CA LYS A 163 1.43 12.51 20.46
C LYS A 163 1.64 12.72 18.96
N GLY A 164 1.56 11.61 18.20
CA GLY A 164 1.76 11.62 16.77
C GLY A 164 3.21 11.48 16.30
N ASN A 165 4.19 11.29 17.20
CA ASN A 165 5.54 10.99 16.78
C ASN A 165 5.69 9.49 16.55
N LEU A 166 6.30 9.12 15.43
CA LEU A 166 6.47 7.74 15.01
C LEU A 166 7.93 7.29 15.21
N ARG A 167 8.12 6.14 15.85
CA ARG A 167 9.42 5.51 16.06
C ARG A 167 9.44 4.12 15.42
N LYS A 168 10.37 3.87 14.54
CA LYS A 168 10.55 2.55 13.93
C LYS A 168 10.83 1.49 14.98
N LEU A 169 10.15 0.36 14.87
CA LEU A 169 10.41 -0.85 15.64
C LEU A 169 11.40 -1.73 14.87
N ASP A 170 12.57 -1.98 15.47
CA ASP A 170 13.63 -2.75 14.82
C ASP A 170 13.22 -4.21 14.64
N ASN A 171 13.50 -4.75 13.44
CA ASN A 171 13.28 -6.16 13.11
C ASN A 171 11.86 -6.69 13.37
N ALA A 172 10.85 -5.83 13.36
CA ALA A 172 9.46 -6.21 13.62
C ALA A 172 8.95 -7.26 12.63
N ILE A 173 9.33 -7.13 11.35
CA ILE A 173 8.88 -8.02 10.27
C ILE A 173 10.10 -8.59 9.56
N PRO A 174 10.66 -9.74 9.98
CA PRO A 174 11.90 -10.28 9.44
C PRO A 174 11.71 -11.07 8.13
N ILE A 175 10.86 -10.58 7.22
CA ILE A 175 10.54 -11.23 5.95
C ILE A 175 11.00 -10.35 4.80
N HIS A 176 11.90 -10.90 3.98
CA HIS A 176 12.40 -10.26 2.77
C HIS A 176 11.52 -10.67 1.59
N ASN A 177 10.61 -9.81 1.20
CA ASN A 177 9.70 -10.06 0.08
C ASN A 177 9.41 -8.78 -0.70
N GLN A 178 8.95 -8.94 -1.94
CA GLN A 178 8.41 -7.84 -2.73
C GLN A 178 6.91 -7.75 -2.45
N SER A 179 6.57 -6.97 -1.43
CA SER A 179 5.18 -6.83 -0.98
C SER A 179 4.32 -6.14 -2.02
N SER A 180 3.01 -6.33 -1.94
CA SER A 180 2.03 -5.62 -2.77
C SER A 180 0.83 -5.10 -1.97
N ALA A 181 0.51 -5.73 -0.85
CA ALA A 181 -0.53 -5.27 0.06
C ALA A 181 -0.22 -5.69 1.50
N ILE A 182 -0.80 -4.95 2.45
CA ILE A 182 -0.74 -5.24 3.88
C ILE A 182 -2.13 -5.04 4.49
N ILE A 183 -2.55 -5.97 5.35
CA ILE A 183 -3.82 -5.93 6.06
C ILE A 183 -3.55 -6.21 7.53
N ALA A 184 -4.13 -5.40 8.40
CA ALA A 184 -4.06 -5.56 9.85
C ALA A 184 -5.41 -6.06 10.38
N ARG A 185 -5.40 -7.17 11.09
CA ARG A 185 -6.58 -7.77 11.73
C ARG A 185 -6.17 -8.81 12.75
N ASP A 186 -6.96 -8.99 13.78
CA ASP A 186 -6.87 -10.15 14.68
C ASP A 186 -7.42 -11.40 13.93
N PHE A 187 -6.52 -12.22 13.37
CA PHE A 187 -6.88 -13.40 12.58
C PHE A 187 -7.12 -14.63 13.46
N ASN A 188 -6.43 -14.73 14.59
CA ASN A 188 -6.50 -15.88 15.50
C ASN A 188 -7.46 -15.65 16.68
N LYS A 189 -7.99 -14.43 16.85
CA LYS A 189 -8.91 -13.98 17.91
C LYS A 189 -8.32 -14.02 19.30
N ASP A 190 -7.03 -13.68 19.43
CA ASP A 190 -6.34 -13.55 20.70
C ASP A 190 -6.35 -12.11 21.26
N GLY A 191 -6.94 -11.18 20.54
CA GLY A 191 -7.06 -9.76 20.89
C GLY A 191 -5.81 -8.95 20.52
N ALA A 192 -4.81 -9.54 19.85
CA ALA A 192 -3.70 -8.80 19.24
C ALA A 192 -3.96 -8.59 17.74
N ILE A 193 -3.47 -7.50 17.21
CA ILE A 193 -3.61 -7.25 15.78
C ILE A 193 -2.46 -7.91 15.02
N ASP A 194 -2.81 -8.83 14.15
CA ASP A 194 -1.91 -9.55 13.26
C ASP A 194 -1.75 -8.84 11.91
N LEU A 195 -0.81 -9.30 11.10
CA LEU A 195 -0.57 -8.79 9.76
C LEU A 195 -0.71 -9.89 8.70
N PHE A 196 -1.38 -9.58 7.61
CA PHE A 196 -1.30 -10.34 6.37
C PHE A 196 -0.58 -9.50 5.31
N ILE A 197 0.54 -10.01 4.81
CA ILE A 197 1.39 -9.34 3.82
C ILE A 197 1.42 -10.21 2.56
N THR A 198 1.00 -9.63 1.44
CA THR A 198 1.04 -10.30 0.15
C THR A 198 2.33 -9.97 -0.59
N SER A 199 2.80 -10.91 -1.42
CA SER A 199 3.92 -10.69 -2.32
C SER A 199 3.45 -10.69 -3.76
N ARG A 200 4.07 -9.87 -4.60
CA ARG A 200 3.74 -9.77 -6.02
C ARG A 200 4.65 -10.63 -6.89
N VAL A 201 5.95 -10.46 -6.70
CA VAL A 201 6.97 -11.10 -7.52
C VAL A 201 8.11 -11.62 -6.66
N MET A 202 8.90 -12.52 -7.22
CA MET A 202 10.20 -12.88 -6.68
C MET A 202 11.27 -12.20 -7.56
N ALA A 203 11.96 -11.22 -7.01
CA ALA A 203 12.99 -10.49 -7.72
C ALA A 203 14.03 -11.44 -8.35
N MET A 204 14.46 -11.18 -9.57
CA MET A 204 15.38 -11.98 -10.37
C MET A 204 14.85 -13.36 -10.77
N ASN A 205 13.57 -13.65 -10.55
CA ASN A 205 12.98 -14.94 -10.87
C ASN A 205 11.52 -14.78 -11.33
N TYR A 206 11.34 -14.05 -12.41
CA TYR A 206 10.02 -13.80 -12.99
C TYR A 206 9.28 -15.11 -13.30
N GLY A 207 8.00 -15.16 -12.91
CA GLY A 207 7.15 -16.34 -13.09
C GLY A 207 7.25 -17.37 -11.95
N ALA A 208 8.20 -17.25 -11.01
CA ALA A 208 8.18 -18.04 -9.80
C ALA A 208 7.07 -17.56 -8.85
N PRO A 209 6.37 -18.47 -8.16
CA PRO A 209 5.35 -18.08 -7.20
C PRO A 209 5.98 -17.37 -5.99
N ALA A 210 5.53 -16.15 -5.71
CA ALA A 210 5.91 -15.41 -4.53
C ALA A 210 5.03 -15.81 -3.34
N SER A 211 5.64 -15.99 -2.15
CA SER A 211 4.92 -16.37 -0.93
C SER A 211 4.31 -15.16 -0.24
N SER A 212 3.06 -15.26 0.16
CA SER A 212 2.41 -14.32 1.08
C SER A 212 2.42 -14.88 2.50
N TYR A 213 2.32 -14.01 3.52
CA TYR A 213 2.55 -14.38 4.91
C TYR A 213 1.44 -13.86 5.82
N VAL A 214 1.01 -14.70 6.75
CA VAL A 214 0.27 -14.27 7.94
C VAL A 214 1.26 -14.23 9.10
N LEU A 215 1.34 -13.12 9.79
CA LEU A 215 2.21 -12.90 10.94
C LEU A 215 1.34 -12.71 12.17
N PHE A 216 1.45 -13.61 13.11
CA PHE A 216 0.74 -13.52 14.36
C PHE A 216 1.52 -12.64 15.35
N ASN A 217 0.84 -11.64 15.89
CA ASN A 217 1.36 -10.81 16.95
C ASN A 217 1.18 -11.54 18.28
N THR A 218 2.27 -11.81 18.96
CA THR A 218 2.26 -12.56 20.23
C THR A 218 2.20 -11.67 21.49
N GLY A 219 2.03 -10.34 21.32
CA GLY A 219 1.96 -9.37 22.40
C GLY A 219 3.30 -8.76 22.75
#